data_f46c90f85e862bf90c15dd94bec9bdf0
#
_entry.id   f46c90f85e862bf90c15dd94bec9bdf0
#
_cell.length_a   1.000
_cell.length_b   1.000
_cell.length_c   1.000
_cell.angle_alpha   90.00
_cell.angle_beta   90.00
_cell.angle_gamma   90.00
#
_symmetry.space_group_name_H-M   'P 1'
#
loop_
_entity.id
_entity.type
_entity.pdbx_description
1 polymer ?
#
loop_
_entity_poly.entity_id
_entity_poly.type
_entity_poly.pdbx_seq_one_letter_code
_entity_poly.pdbx_strand_id
1 'polypeptide(L)'
;MCIRDSIGLEWLTRRTGAASSNHFEGGGFVRSNNDVKYPNLMFHFLPLAVRYDGQKADTAHGYQVHVGPMYSNSRGSLKITSTNPYVKPKFVFNYLSTEEDKREWVEAIRVARNILKQPALDPYNGGEISPGPSVQTDEEILDWVRKDGETALHPSCSAKMGPASDPMAVVDPLTMKVHGMENLRVVDASAMPRTTNGNIHAPVLMLAEKAADII
;
A
#
# COMPACT_ATOMS: atom_id res chain seq x y z
N MET A 1 -10.64 -17.64 -31.56
CA MET A 1 -10.39 -17.89 -30.12
C MET A 1 -9.79 -16.62 -29.55
N CYS A 2 -10.38 -16.04 -28.52
CA CYS A 2 -9.89 -14.83 -27.89
C CYS A 2 -8.60 -15.15 -27.11
N ILE A 3 -7.67 -14.18 -26.98
CA ILE A 3 -6.45 -14.36 -26.17
C ILE A 3 -6.81 -14.80 -24.74
N ARG A 4 -7.89 -14.29 -24.17
CA ARG A 4 -8.39 -14.70 -22.85
C ARG A 4 -8.78 -16.18 -22.80
N ASP A 5 -9.38 -16.69 -23.86
CA ASP A 5 -9.80 -18.11 -23.93
C ASP A 5 -8.58 -19.03 -23.99
N SER A 6 -7.51 -18.64 -24.72
CA SER A 6 -6.27 -19.41 -24.80
C SER A 6 -5.50 -19.44 -23.47
N ILE A 7 -5.44 -18.32 -22.76
CA ILE A 7 -4.83 -18.24 -21.42
C ILE A 7 -5.61 -19.11 -20.41
N GLY A 8 -6.94 -19.03 -20.45
CA GLY A 8 -7.80 -19.84 -19.58
C GLY A 8 -7.67 -21.34 -19.88
N LEU A 9 -7.63 -21.73 -21.16
CA LEU A 9 -7.45 -23.11 -21.57
C LEU A 9 -6.07 -23.66 -21.18
N GLU A 10 -5.02 -22.89 -21.36
CA GLU A 10 -3.67 -23.26 -20.94
C GLU A 10 -3.61 -23.54 -19.43
N TRP A 11 -4.19 -22.65 -18.64
CA TRP A 11 -4.22 -22.83 -17.19
C TRP A 11 -5.04 -24.05 -16.77
N LEU A 12 -6.20 -24.25 -17.40
CA LEU A 12 -7.07 -25.40 -17.07
C LEU A 12 -6.40 -26.73 -17.39
N THR A 13 -5.68 -26.81 -18.51
CA THR A 13 -5.10 -28.07 -19.02
C THR A 13 -3.70 -28.36 -18.50
N ARG A 14 -2.88 -27.30 -18.32
CA ARG A 14 -1.45 -27.43 -18.01
C ARG A 14 -1.05 -26.81 -16.67
N ARG A 15 -1.90 -25.97 -16.06
CA ARG A 15 -1.60 -25.19 -14.85
C ARG A 15 -0.39 -24.26 -15.02
N THR A 16 -0.16 -23.78 -16.25
CA THR A 16 0.95 -22.89 -16.64
C THR A 16 0.42 -21.66 -17.35
N GLY A 17 1.33 -20.77 -17.77
CA GLY A 17 1.01 -19.56 -18.53
C GLY A 17 0.59 -18.39 -17.65
N ALA A 18 0.11 -17.33 -18.29
CA ALA A 18 -0.18 -16.06 -17.63
C ALA A 18 -1.21 -16.16 -16.48
N ALA A 19 -2.15 -17.11 -16.54
CA ALA A 19 -3.13 -17.31 -15.47
C ALA A 19 -2.60 -18.09 -14.26
N SER A 20 -1.34 -18.54 -14.26
CA SER A 20 -0.72 -19.23 -13.11
C SER A 20 -0.07 -18.28 -12.11
N SER A 21 0.03 -17.00 -12.43
CA SER A 21 0.63 -15.94 -11.61
C SER A 21 -0.43 -14.92 -11.15
N ASN A 22 -0.15 -14.24 -10.06
CA ASN A 22 -0.93 -13.08 -9.61
C ASN A 22 -0.48 -11.76 -10.28
N HIS A 23 0.42 -11.86 -11.26
CA HIS A 23 0.99 -10.75 -12.03
C HIS A 23 1.87 -9.75 -11.27
N PHE A 24 2.16 -9.97 -10.00
CA PHE A 24 3.17 -9.22 -9.26
C PHE A 24 4.52 -9.95 -9.40
N GLU A 25 5.10 -9.85 -10.60
CA GLU A 25 6.26 -10.67 -11.00
C GLU A 25 7.57 -10.22 -10.38
N GLY A 26 7.64 -8.99 -9.92
CA GLY A 26 8.82 -8.43 -9.28
C GLY A 26 8.45 -7.37 -8.27
N GLY A 27 9.39 -7.12 -7.37
CA GLY A 27 9.23 -6.07 -6.38
C GLY A 27 10.50 -5.87 -5.60
N GLY A 28 10.51 -4.85 -4.79
CA GLY A 28 11.68 -4.55 -3.98
C GLY A 28 11.43 -3.43 -2.98
N PHE A 29 12.37 -3.33 -2.08
CA PHE A 29 12.43 -2.29 -1.08
C PHE A 29 13.71 -1.50 -1.27
N VAL A 30 13.59 -0.18 -1.41
CA VAL A 30 14.74 0.71 -1.61
C VAL A 30 14.70 1.88 -0.66
N ARG A 31 15.86 2.48 -0.43
CA ARG A 31 15.95 3.77 0.26
C ARG A 31 15.67 4.89 -0.72
N SER A 32 14.85 5.84 -0.33
CA SER A 32 14.54 7.01 -1.16
C SER A 32 15.80 7.86 -1.44
N ASN A 33 16.71 7.90 -0.47
CA ASN A 33 17.99 8.62 -0.55
C ASN A 33 19.03 7.99 0.39
N ASN A 34 20.24 8.54 0.42
CA ASN A 34 21.36 8.00 1.21
C ASN A 34 21.25 8.28 2.72
N ASP A 35 20.46 9.26 3.13
CA ASP A 35 20.30 9.66 4.53
C ASP A 35 19.31 8.75 5.27
N VAL A 36 18.51 7.99 4.53
CA VAL A 36 17.55 7.05 5.10
C VAL A 36 18.25 5.76 5.53
N LYS A 37 18.12 5.40 6.81
CA LYS A 37 18.80 4.24 7.40
C LYS A 37 18.29 2.90 6.85
N TYR A 38 16.99 2.77 6.65
CA TYR A 38 16.33 1.56 6.16
C TYR A 38 15.54 1.84 4.88
N PRO A 39 15.27 0.84 4.03
CA PRO A 39 14.36 1.01 2.92
C PRO A 39 13.02 1.59 3.40
N ASN A 40 12.57 2.65 2.75
CA ASN A 40 11.32 3.35 3.05
C ASN A 40 10.36 3.41 1.85
N LEU A 41 10.80 2.92 0.70
CA LEU A 41 9.98 2.81 -0.51
C LEU A 41 9.80 1.35 -0.90
N MET A 42 8.59 1.02 -1.33
CA MET A 42 8.23 -0.30 -1.84
C MET A 42 7.81 -0.20 -3.31
N PHE A 43 8.23 -1.20 -4.11
CA PHE A 43 7.90 -1.34 -5.51
C PHE A 43 7.23 -2.67 -5.77
N HIS A 44 6.17 -2.63 -6.59
CA HIS A 44 5.56 -3.80 -7.20
C HIS A 44 5.54 -3.62 -8.70
N PHE A 45 6.21 -4.51 -9.42
CA PHE A 45 6.22 -4.53 -10.87
C PHE A 45 5.13 -5.46 -11.40
N LEU A 46 4.33 -4.95 -12.33
CA LEU A 46 3.29 -5.69 -13.03
C LEU A 46 3.57 -5.64 -14.53
N PRO A 47 3.71 -6.79 -15.21
CA PRO A 47 3.93 -6.86 -16.66
C PRO A 47 2.62 -6.63 -17.44
N LEU A 48 1.74 -5.82 -16.92
CA LEU A 48 0.46 -5.43 -17.52
C LEU A 48 0.05 -4.05 -17.04
N ALA A 49 -0.76 -3.36 -17.84
CA ALA A 49 -1.36 -2.08 -17.45
C ALA A 49 -2.81 -2.30 -17.01
N VAL A 50 -3.11 -1.95 -15.77
CA VAL A 50 -4.45 -2.05 -15.18
C VAL A 50 -4.81 -0.76 -14.46
N ARG A 51 -6.10 -0.50 -14.38
CA ARG A 51 -6.67 0.55 -13.53
C ARG A 51 -7.59 -0.09 -12.50
N TYR A 52 -7.42 0.30 -11.23
CA TYR A 52 -8.25 -0.22 -10.14
C TYR A 52 -9.56 0.55 -9.95
N ASP A 53 -9.70 1.70 -10.61
CA ASP A 53 -10.94 2.49 -10.66
C ASP A 53 -12.01 1.88 -11.59
N GLY A 54 -11.72 0.75 -12.23
CA GLY A 54 -12.62 0.04 -13.16
C GLY A 54 -12.61 0.58 -14.58
N GLN A 55 -11.83 1.62 -14.88
CA GLN A 55 -11.67 2.12 -16.24
C GLN A 55 -10.70 1.24 -17.05
N LYS A 56 -10.78 1.33 -18.38
CA LYS A 56 -9.78 0.68 -19.24
C LYS A 56 -8.45 1.42 -19.13
N ALA A 57 -7.36 0.67 -19.15
CA ALA A 57 -6.05 1.25 -19.38
C ALA A 57 -6.01 1.93 -20.77
N ASP A 58 -5.30 3.04 -20.87
CA ASP A 58 -5.19 3.83 -22.09
C ASP A 58 -4.40 3.13 -23.20
N THR A 59 -3.82 1.96 -22.93
CA THR A 59 -3.02 1.18 -23.86
C THR A 59 -3.43 -0.29 -23.86
N ALA A 60 -3.28 -0.95 -25.01
CA ALA A 60 -3.48 -2.39 -25.14
C ALA A 60 -2.29 -3.20 -24.59
N HIS A 61 -1.09 -2.61 -24.58
CA HIS A 61 0.15 -3.20 -24.09
C HIS A 61 0.85 -2.20 -23.18
N GLY A 62 1.29 -2.67 -22.03
CA GLY A 62 2.03 -1.87 -21.09
C GLY A 62 2.41 -2.66 -19.85
N TYR A 63 3.31 -2.09 -19.08
CA TYR A 63 3.64 -2.55 -17.74
C TYR A 63 3.56 -1.37 -16.78
N GLN A 64 3.46 -1.65 -15.51
CA GLN A 64 3.38 -0.60 -14.51
C GLN A 64 4.16 -0.96 -13.25
N VAL A 65 4.52 0.07 -12.51
CA VAL A 65 5.12 -0.04 -11.19
C VAL A 65 4.21 0.67 -10.20
N HIS A 66 3.82 -0.04 -9.17
CA HIS A 66 3.23 0.57 -7.99
C HIS A 66 4.36 0.93 -7.03
N VAL A 67 4.43 2.18 -6.65
CA VAL A 67 5.47 2.69 -5.76
C VAL A 67 4.86 3.58 -4.70
N GLY A 68 5.44 3.56 -3.52
CA GLY A 68 5.06 4.49 -2.46
C GLY A 68 5.87 4.35 -1.20
N PRO A 69 5.80 5.37 -0.33
CA PRO A 69 6.34 5.29 1.02
C PRO A 69 5.63 4.20 1.83
N MET A 70 6.42 3.42 2.57
CA MET A 70 5.88 2.36 3.44
C MET A 70 5.54 2.87 4.83
N TYR A 71 6.09 3.99 5.24
CA TYR A 71 6.09 4.44 6.63
C TYR A 71 5.76 5.93 6.76
N SER A 72 4.66 6.34 6.11
CA SER A 72 4.19 7.72 6.19
C SER A 72 4.00 8.19 7.64
N ASN A 73 4.39 9.42 7.93
CA ASN A 73 4.13 10.09 9.20
C ASN A 73 2.86 10.98 9.18
N SER A 74 2.14 11.04 8.06
CA SER A 74 0.80 11.62 8.01
C SER A 74 -0.16 10.84 8.90
N ARG A 75 -1.06 11.53 9.59
CA ARG A 75 -2.04 10.92 10.50
C ARG A 75 -3.44 11.36 10.14
N GLY A 76 -4.33 10.38 10.11
CA GLY A 76 -5.74 10.58 9.86
C GLY A 76 -6.62 10.36 11.09
N SER A 77 -7.91 10.28 10.87
CA SER A 77 -8.88 9.96 11.91
C SER A 77 -10.05 9.15 11.37
N LEU A 78 -10.63 8.35 12.27
CA LEU A 78 -11.88 7.62 12.04
C LEU A 78 -12.87 8.03 13.12
N LYS A 79 -14.10 8.39 12.73
CA LYS A 79 -15.15 8.79 13.67
C LYS A 79 -16.49 8.15 13.32
N ILE A 80 -17.14 7.56 14.32
CA ILE A 80 -18.52 7.12 14.22
C ILE A 80 -19.40 8.38 14.16
N THR A 81 -20.34 8.40 13.19
CA THR A 81 -21.22 9.54 12.93
C THR A 81 -22.70 9.23 13.26
N SER A 82 -23.01 7.98 13.62
CA SER A 82 -24.36 7.52 13.94
C SER A 82 -24.30 6.32 14.88
N THR A 83 -25.33 6.12 15.68
CA THR A 83 -25.55 4.89 16.46
C THR A 83 -26.10 3.75 15.60
N ASN A 84 -26.56 4.03 14.38
CA ASN A 84 -26.95 2.99 13.43
C ASN A 84 -25.71 2.31 12.86
N PRO A 85 -25.48 1.00 13.08
CA PRO A 85 -24.28 0.28 12.65
C PRO A 85 -24.13 0.16 11.12
N TYR A 86 -25.20 0.42 10.36
CA TYR A 86 -25.16 0.41 8.88
C TYR A 86 -24.68 1.74 8.29
N VAL A 87 -24.58 2.79 9.09
CA VAL A 87 -24.01 4.07 8.63
C VAL A 87 -22.49 3.99 8.72
N LYS A 88 -21.83 4.16 7.58
CA LYS A 88 -20.36 4.13 7.50
C LYS A 88 -19.75 5.25 8.34
N PRO A 89 -18.67 4.97 9.10
CA PRO A 89 -17.95 5.98 9.84
C PRO A 89 -17.28 6.98 8.85
N LYS A 90 -16.98 8.16 9.36
CA LYS A 90 -16.20 9.16 8.61
C LYS A 90 -14.73 8.83 8.71
N PHE A 91 -14.08 8.63 7.55
CA PHE A 91 -12.64 8.45 7.43
C PHE A 91 -12.00 9.74 6.92
N VAL A 92 -10.88 10.12 7.52
CA VAL A 92 -10.00 11.16 7.03
C VAL A 92 -8.59 10.59 7.07
N PHE A 93 -8.03 10.21 5.93
CA PHE A 93 -6.69 9.64 5.84
C PHE A 93 -5.60 10.70 5.98
N ASN A 94 -5.87 11.92 5.54
CA ASN A 94 -4.98 13.07 5.65
C ASN A 94 -3.60 12.84 5.00
N TYR A 95 -3.58 12.15 3.84
CA TYR A 95 -2.35 11.92 3.08
C TYR A 95 -1.65 13.22 2.72
N LEU A 96 -0.33 13.18 2.57
CA LEU A 96 0.52 14.32 2.18
C LEU A 96 0.42 15.51 3.15
N SER A 97 0.11 15.26 4.44
CA SER A 97 -0.06 16.34 5.42
C SER A 97 1.27 16.85 5.99
N THR A 98 2.36 16.12 5.81
CA THR A 98 3.70 16.50 6.30
C THR A 98 4.67 16.74 5.16
N GLU A 99 5.69 17.54 5.39
CA GLU A 99 6.73 17.81 4.39
C GLU A 99 7.60 16.57 4.12
N GLU A 100 7.78 15.70 5.12
CA GLU A 100 8.48 14.43 4.96
C GLU A 100 7.71 13.50 4.02
N ASP A 101 6.42 13.34 4.22
CA ASP A 101 5.56 12.52 3.37
C ASP A 101 5.56 13.02 1.91
N LYS A 102 5.47 14.33 1.72
CA LYS A 102 5.55 14.95 0.38
C LYS A 102 6.89 14.68 -0.29
N ARG A 103 8.00 14.86 0.44
CA ARG A 103 9.34 14.60 -0.07
C ARG A 103 9.52 13.15 -0.48
N GLU A 104 9.12 12.20 0.38
CA GLU A 104 9.23 10.77 0.09
C GLU A 104 8.42 10.37 -1.15
N TRP A 105 7.24 10.95 -1.38
CA TRP A 105 6.47 10.72 -2.59
C TRP A 105 7.17 11.21 -3.85
N VAL A 106 7.78 12.41 -3.81
CA VAL A 106 8.58 12.91 -4.94
C VAL A 106 9.76 12.00 -5.23
N GLU A 107 10.49 11.61 -4.18
CA GLU A 107 11.61 10.67 -4.28
C GLU A 107 11.16 9.31 -4.85
N ALA A 108 10.00 8.79 -4.41
CA ALA A 108 9.44 7.54 -4.89
C ALA A 108 9.22 7.54 -6.41
N ILE A 109 8.60 8.59 -6.95
CA ILE A 109 8.39 8.72 -8.41
C ILE A 109 9.71 8.82 -9.16
N ARG A 110 10.68 9.59 -8.64
CA ARG A 110 12.01 9.72 -9.26
C ARG A 110 12.78 8.41 -9.28
N VAL A 111 12.75 7.67 -8.18
CA VAL A 111 13.41 6.35 -8.10
C VAL A 111 12.73 5.35 -9.04
N ALA A 112 11.39 5.33 -9.11
CA ALA A 112 10.65 4.50 -10.04
C ALA A 112 11.06 4.80 -11.50
N ARG A 113 11.11 6.07 -11.89
CA ARG A 113 11.57 6.50 -13.20
C ARG A 113 13.00 6.04 -13.50
N ASN A 114 13.89 6.15 -12.51
CA ASN A 114 15.28 5.68 -12.68
C ASN A 114 15.34 4.17 -12.91
N ILE A 115 14.56 3.38 -12.19
CA ILE A 115 14.48 1.91 -12.38
C ILE A 115 13.95 1.59 -13.78
N LEU A 116 12.87 2.24 -14.21
CA LEU A 116 12.23 1.97 -15.49
C LEU A 116 13.03 2.47 -16.72
N LYS A 117 14.00 3.32 -16.51
CA LYS A 117 14.94 3.80 -17.56
C LYS A 117 16.21 2.95 -17.68
N GLN A 118 16.33 1.84 -16.95
CA GLN A 118 17.50 0.98 -17.06
C GLN A 118 17.53 0.24 -18.40
N PRO A 119 18.73 0.08 -19.03
CA PRO A 119 18.87 -0.49 -20.37
C PRO A 119 18.23 -1.88 -20.56
N ALA A 120 18.10 -2.65 -19.50
CA ALA A 120 17.42 -3.95 -19.53
C ALA A 120 15.94 -3.86 -19.96
N LEU A 121 15.30 -2.71 -19.76
CA LEU A 121 13.92 -2.47 -20.12
C LEU A 121 13.74 -1.80 -21.49
N ASP A 122 14.81 -1.29 -22.13
CA ASP A 122 14.74 -0.58 -23.40
C ASP A 122 13.94 -1.32 -24.49
N PRO A 123 14.09 -2.65 -24.68
CA PRO A 123 13.35 -3.39 -25.69
C PRO A 123 11.82 -3.39 -25.50
N TYR A 124 11.36 -3.07 -24.29
CA TYR A 124 9.95 -3.12 -23.89
C TYR A 124 9.38 -1.73 -23.56
N ASN A 125 10.23 -0.68 -23.56
CA ASN A 125 9.87 0.64 -23.07
C ASN A 125 9.47 1.57 -24.22
N GLY A 126 8.17 1.78 -24.40
CA GLY A 126 7.60 2.72 -25.37
C GLY A 126 7.48 4.16 -24.87
N GLY A 127 7.94 4.44 -23.65
CA GLY A 127 7.84 5.75 -23.00
C GLY A 127 6.86 5.75 -21.83
N GLU A 128 7.00 6.74 -20.97
CA GLU A 128 6.15 6.92 -19.78
C GLU A 128 4.76 7.40 -20.18
N ILE A 129 3.72 6.69 -19.75
CA ILE A 129 2.32 7.03 -19.99
C ILE A 129 1.78 7.86 -18.81
N SER A 130 2.01 7.41 -17.58
CA SER A 130 1.57 8.07 -16.34
C SER A 130 2.69 8.06 -15.32
N PRO A 131 2.96 9.20 -14.67
CA PRO A 131 2.37 10.53 -14.77
C PRO A 131 2.61 11.25 -16.11
N GLY A 132 3.50 10.75 -16.95
CA GLY A 132 3.84 11.30 -18.26
C GLY A 132 5.04 12.26 -18.22
N PRO A 133 5.67 12.47 -19.38
CA PRO A 133 6.93 13.22 -19.49
C PRO A 133 6.80 14.72 -19.17
N SER A 134 5.58 15.26 -19.11
CA SER A 134 5.35 16.68 -18.76
C SER A 134 5.40 16.94 -17.25
N VAL A 135 5.30 15.93 -16.42
CA VAL A 135 5.30 16.03 -14.94
C VAL A 135 6.74 15.89 -14.46
N GLN A 136 7.44 16.98 -14.16
CA GLN A 136 8.87 16.98 -13.85
C GLN A 136 9.22 17.63 -12.51
N THR A 137 8.57 18.73 -12.16
CA THR A 137 8.83 19.46 -10.89
C THR A 137 8.22 18.72 -9.69
N ASP A 138 8.72 19.03 -8.49
CA ASP A 138 8.18 18.47 -7.25
C ASP A 138 6.70 18.77 -7.08
N GLU A 139 6.30 19.97 -7.42
CA GLU A 139 4.90 20.42 -7.33
C GLU A 139 4.01 19.66 -8.31
N GLU A 140 4.43 19.51 -9.57
CA GLU A 140 3.70 18.73 -10.58
C GLU A 140 3.58 17.26 -10.19
N ILE A 141 4.65 16.66 -9.63
CA ILE A 141 4.63 15.29 -9.12
C ILE A 141 3.62 15.17 -7.97
N LEU A 142 3.66 16.08 -7.00
CA LEU A 142 2.74 16.06 -5.86
C LEU A 142 1.28 16.29 -6.30
N ASP A 143 1.05 17.14 -7.28
CA ASP A 143 -0.28 17.37 -7.84
C ASP A 143 -0.81 16.12 -8.56
N TRP A 144 0.06 15.42 -9.28
CA TRP A 144 -0.31 14.14 -9.87
C TRP A 144 -0.60 13.10 -8.78
N VAL A 145 0.26 12.96 -7.77
CA VAL A 145 0.04 12.02 -6.64
C VAL A 145 -1.28 12.30 -5.93
N ARG A 146 -1.66 13.56 -5.73
CA ARG A 146 -2.96 13.93 -5.11
C ARG A 146 -4.16 13.47 -5.93
N LYS A 147 -4.03 13.41 -7.25
CA LYS A 147 -5.12 13.08 -8.16
C LYS A 147 -5.22 11.58 -8.46
N ASP A 148 -4.06 10.92 -8.57
CA ASP A 148 -3.95 9.54 -9.08
C ASP A 148 -3.46 8.55 -8.01
N GLY A 149 -3.07 9.05 -6.83
CA GLY A 149 -2.62 8.19 -5.73
C GLY A 149 -3.74 7.33 -5.17
N GLU A 150 -3.48 6.03 -5.05
CA GLU A 150 -4.43 5.06 -4.51
C GLU A 150 -3.92 4.47 -3.19
N THR A 151 -4.84 3.96 -2.40
CA THR A 151 -4.49 3.25 -1.17
C THR A 151 -3.91 1.87 -1.48
N ALA A 152 -2.84 1.48 -0.76
CA ALA A 152 -2.32 0.11 -0.78
C ALA A 152 -3.16 -0.87 0.07
N LEU A 153 -4.31 -0.44 0.57
CA LEU A 153 -5.24 -1.22 1.39
C LEU A 153 -4.62 -1.75 2.70
N HIS A 154 -3.73 -0.97 3.30
CA HIS A 154 -3.08 -1.28 4.58
C HIS A 154 -3.56 -0.38 5.74
N PRO A 155 -4.87 -0.19 5.99
CA PRO A 155 -5.34 0.59 7.14
C PRO A 155 -4.93 -0.11 8.44
N SER A 156 -4.38 0.66 9.38
CA SER A 156 -3.84 0.13 10.62
C SER A 156 -3.87 1.20 11.73
N CYS A 157 -3.58 0.79 12.96
CA CYS A 157 -3.30 1.68 14.10
C CYS A 157 -4.50 2.51 14.63
N SER A 158 -5.73 2.26 14.20
CA SER A 158 -6.90 3.03 14.64
C SER A 158 -7.37 2.67 16.07
N ALA A 159 -6.95 1.52 16.59
CA ALA A 159 -7.15 1.06 17.97
C ALA A 159 -5.82 0.64 18.60
N LYS A 160 -4.77 1.48 18.42
CA LYS A 160 -3.39 1.12 18.73
C LYS A 160 -3.22 0.59 20.14
N MET A 161 -2.35 -0.41 20.27
CA MET A 161 -1.91 -0.89 21.58
C MET A 161 -0.91 0.09 22.22
N GLY A 162 -0.92 0.12 23.54
CA GLY A 162 0.00 0.91 24.35
C GLY A 162 -0.35 0.85 25.83
N PRO A 163 0.48 1.43 26.71
CA PRO A 163 0.21 1.46 28.14
C PRO A 163 -1.03 2.32 28.46
N ALA A 164 -1.72 2.02 29.55
CA ALA A 164 -2.91 2.76 29.98
C ALA A 164 -2.62 4.26 30.26
N SER A 165 -1.38 4.65 30.42
CA SER A 165 -0.95 6.05 30.54
C SER A 165 -0.92 6.81 29.21
N ASP A 166 -0.94 6.14 28.06
CA ASP A 166 -1.06 6.78 26.75
C ASP A 166 -2.56 7.02 26.44
N PRO A 167 -3.02 8.27 26.40
CA PRO A 167 -4.43 8.59 26.18
C PRO A 167 -4.93 8.21 24.80
N MET A 168 -4.03 7.86 23.88
CA MET A 168 -4.36 7.37 22.54
C MET A 168 -4.32 5.84 22.42
N ALA A 169 -3.87 5.12 23.46
CA ALA A 169 -3.89 3.68 23.48
C ALA A 169 -5.29 3.15 23.77
N VAL A 170 -5.71 2.19 22.95
CA VAL A 170 -7.01 1.52 23.08
C VAL A 170 -6.83 0.12 23.66
N VAL A 171 -5.73 -0.55 23.35
CA VAL A 171 -5.52 -1.97 23.64
C VAL A 171 -4.28 -2.15 24.52
N ASP A 172 -4.40 -2.98 25.54
CA ASP A 172 -3.28 -3.43 26.37
C ASP A 172 -2.39 -4.38 25.55
N PRO A 173 -1.08 -4.12 25.42
CA PRO A 173 -0.20 -4.91 24.55
C PRO A 173 0.09 -6.33 25.04
N LEU A 174 -0.15 -6.63 26.31
CA LEU A 174 0.12 -7.94 26.89
C LEU A 174 -1.08 -8.87 26.85
N THR A 175 -2.29 -8.31 26.92
CA THR A 175 -3.54 -9.08 27.03
C THR A 175 -4.49 -8.89 25.83
N MET A 176 -4.19 -7.96 24.94
CA MET A 176 -5.06 -7.52 23.83
C MET A 176 -6.44 -7.02 24.28
N LYS A 177 -6.64 -6.77 25.58
CA LYS A 177 -7.89 -6.23 26.11
C LYS A 177 -8.00 -4.75 25.84
N VAL A 178 -9.22 -4.30 25.56
CA VAL A 178 -9.53 -2.86 25.47
C VAL A 178 -9.48 -2.24 26.86
N HIS A 179 -8.72 -1.15 27.01
CA HIS A 179 -8.62 -0.44 28.29
C HIS A 179 -10.01 0.01 28.79
N GLY A 180 -10.27 -0.25 30.07
CA GLY A 180 -11.53 0.11 30.70
C GLY A 180 -12.75 -0.74 30.30
N MET A 181 -12.55 -1.81 29.52
CA MET A 181 -13.62 -2.72 29.12
C MET A 181 -13.34 -4.14 29.63
N GLU A 182 -14.40 -4.83 30.06
CA GLU A 182 -14.32 -6.25 30.40
C GLU A 182 -14.66 -7.11 29.19
N ASN A 183 -13.94 -8.23 29.03
CA ASN A 183 -14.22 -9.26 28.02
C ASN A 183 -14.22 -8.78 26.56
N LEU A 184 -13.57 -7.65 26.26
CA LEU A 184 -13.42 -7.13 24.91
C LEU A 184 -11.94 -7.08 24.53
N ARG A 185 -11.60 -7.62 23.36
CA ARG A 185 -10.28 -7.57 22.75
C ARG A 185 -10.34 -7.07 21.32
N VAL A 186 -9.23 -6.49 20.85
CA VAL A 186 -9.02 -6.14 19.44
C VAL A 186 -7.72 -6.79 18.98
N VAL A 187 -7.83 -7.67 17.96
CA VAL A 187 -6.70 -8.48 17.45
C VAL A 187 -6.71 -8.43 15.92
N ASP A 188 -6.36 -7.29 15.39
CA ASP A 188 -6.20 -7.06 13.94
C ASP A 188 -5.21 -5.91 13.70
N ALA A 189 -5.06 -5.49 12.45
CA ALA A 189 -4.14 -4.41 12.09
C ALA A 189 -4.42 -3.09 12.84
N SER A 190 -5.65 -2.86 13.31
CA SER A 190 -5.99 -1.64 14.06
C SER A 190 -5.27 -1.57 15.41
N ALA A 191 -4.94 -2.72 16.01
CA ALA A 191 -4.22 -2.79 17.29
C ALA A 191 -2.71 -2.48 17.15
N MET A 192 -2.16 -2.47 15.95
CA MET A 192 -0.74 -2.15 15.75
C MET A 192 -0.41 -0.74 16.26
N PRO A 193 0.70 -0.55 16.99
CA PRO A 193 1.07 0.79 17.50
C PRO A 193 1.53 1.73 16.39
N ARG A 194 2.06 1.18 15.30
CA ARG A 194 2.49 1.87 14.09
C ARG A 194 2.32 0.97 12.88
N THR A 195 2.13 1.55 11.70
CA THR A 195 2.25 0.83 10.43
C THR A 195 3.66 0.26 10.30
N THR A 196 3.77 -0.97 9.87
CA THR A 196 5.08 -1.61 9.67
C THR A 196 5.77 -1.09 8.42
N ASN A 197 7.08 -1.14 8.40
CA ASN A 197 7.90 -0.77 7.25
C ASN A 197 7.91 -1.91 6.21
N GLY A 198 6.74 -2.18 5.62
CA GLY A 198 6.48 -3.25 4.67
C GLY A 198 5.02 -3.69 4.69
N ASN A 199 4.68 -4.73 3.94
CA ASN A 199 3.33 -5.29 3.88
C ASN A 199 2.88 -5.77 5.26
N ILE A 200 1.64 -5.44 5.63
CA ILE A 200 1.13 -5.71 6.99
C ILE A 200 0.61 -7.13 7.21
N HIS A 201 0.48 -7.95 6.17
CA HIS A 201 -0.15 -9.28 6.30
C HIS A 201 0.60 -10.18 7.29
N ALA A 202 1.90 -10.37 7.11
CA ALA A 202 2.70 -11.20 8.02
C ALA A 202 2.73 -10.65 9.46
N PRO A 203 2.93 -9.34 9.70
CA PRO A 203 2.79 -8.77 11.04
C PRO A 203 1.42 -8.98 11.68
N VAL A 204 0.32 -8.91 10.90
CA VAL A 204 -1.04 -9.17 11.43
C VAL A 204 -1.21 -10.64 11.81
N LEU A 205 -0.71 -11.57 10.99
CA LEU A 205 -0.70 -13.00 11.35
C LEU A 205 0.09 -13.23 12.63
N MET A 206 1.29 -12.67 12.75
CA MET A 206 2.10 -12.77 13.97
C MET A 206 1.36 -12.24 15.21
N LEU A 207 0.66 -11.09 15.07
CA LEU A 207 -0.15 -10.52 16.13
C LEU A 207 -1.30 -11.46 16.53
N ALA A 208 -1.99 -12.05 15.53
CA ALA A 208 -3.10 -12.97 15.77
C ALA A 208 -2.63 -14.27 16.46
N GLU A 209 -1.54 -14.87 16.01
CA GLU A 209 -0.95 -16.06 16.64
C GLU A 209 -0.55 -15.76 18.09
N LYS A 210 0.12 -14.63 18.33
CA LYS A 210 0.48 -14.22 19.69
C LYS A 210 -0.74 -13.99 20.58
N ALA A 211 -1.81 -13.42 20.02
CA ALA A 211 -3.06 -13.22 20.76
C ALA A 211 -3.77 -14.55 21.09
N ALA A 212 -3.72 -15.53 20.20
CA ALA A 212 -4.29 -16.85 20.42
C ALA A 212 -3.68 -17.57 21.64
N ASP A 213 -2.39 -17.33 21.92
CA ASP A 213 -1.70 -17.89 23.09
C ASP A 213 -2.19 -17.33 24.44
N ILE A 214 -2.90 -16.20 24.43
CA ILE A 214 -3.29 -15.46 25.64
C ILE A 214 -4.81 -15.31 25.81
N ILE A 215 -5.61 -15.83 24.87
CA ILE A 215 -7.07 -15.89 24.92
C ILE A 215 -7.53 -17.23 25.48
#